data_3ee2c85c18fa07e2904551af1774fce8
#
_entry.id   3ee2c85c18fa07e2904551af1774fce8
#
_cell.length_a   1.000
_cell.length_b   1.000
_cell.length_c   1.000
_cell.angle_alpha   90.00
_cell.angle_beta   90.00
_cell.angle_gamma   90.00
#
_symmetry.space_group_name_H-M   'P 1'
#
loop_
_entity.id
_entity.type
_entity.pdbx_description
1 polymer ?
#
loop_
_entity_poly.entity_id
_entity_poly.type
_entity_poly.pdbx_seq_one_letter_code
_entity_poly.pdbx_strand_id
1 'polypeptide(L)'
;MSFSIEKRVIGAFVALISLTGCSPLGFFNAVVPYDQGSEQVAQDIAYGDDPRQKLDIYAPSDRIQGKKLPTIVFFYGGSWKTGQKKHYEFAGRALAALGLVVVVADYRLVPDVRFPDFIKDNAAAVAWTQQQIDHYGGDPERVYLAGHSAGAYNALLLGLDTQYLKESGAVPEDVVGLIGISGPYDFDPKEYKVTRDAFAGSLDDPNVSPVNFINADTPPILLFHGEADTTVLPKNTRVLAAGLAGSDRPVETHFYSDLSHADTILALSTLLRGKAPILEEIKDFIQNP
;
A
#
# COMPACT_ATOMS: atom_id res chain seq x y z
N MET A 1 -6.11 -37.73 4.88
CA MET A 1 -4.64 -37.75 4.72
C MET A 1 -4.07 -36.44 4.15
N SER A 2 -4.89 -35.51 3.70
CA SER A 2 -4.49 -34.21 3.11
C SER A 2 -4.03 -33.15 4.13
N PHE A 3 -4.65 -33.08 5.30
CA PHE A 3 -4.37 -32.07 6.33
C PHE A 3 -2.97 -32.10 6.98
N SER A 4 -2.24 -33.21 6.83
CA SER A 4 -0.91 -33.38 7.45
C SER A 4 0.24 -32.83 6.61
N ILE A 5 0.04 -32.65 5.30
CA ILE A 5 1.08 -32.18 4.39
C ILE A 5 1.19 -30.64 4.45
N GLU A 6 0.08 -29.93 4.51
CA GLU A 6 0.08 -28.45 4.61
C GLU A 6 0.78 -27.92 5.86
N LYS A 7 0.51 -28.54 7.03
CA LYS A 7 1.18 -28.14 8.27
C LYS A 7 2.69 -28.40 8.28
N ARG A 8 3.16 -29.40 7.54
CA ARG A 8 4.59 -29.71 7.42
C ARG A 8 5.32 -28.78 6.44
N VAL A 9 4.65 -28.35 5.40
CA VAL A 9 5.20 -27.39 4.45
C VAL A 9 5.34 -25.99 5.11
N ILE A 10 4.34 -25.54 5.86
CA ILE A 10 4.40 -24.27 6.59
C ILE A 10 5.46 -24.31 7.70
N GLY A 11 5.59 -25.43 8.42
CA GLY A 11 6.61 -25.59 9.47
C GLY A 11 8.03 -25.64 8.91
N ALA A 12 8.26 -26.23 7.74
CA ALA A 12 9.56 -26.24 7.06
C ALA A 12 9.92 -24.85 6.48
N PHE A 13 8.92 -24.08 6.06
CA PHE A 13 9.09 -22.70 5.58
C PHE A 13 9.61 -21.78 6.67
N VAL A 14 9.05 -21.86 7.89
CA VAL A 14 9.47 -21.01 9.02
C VAL A 14 10.89 -21.35 9.50
N ALA A 15 11.32 -22.62 9.42
CA ALA A 15 12.65 -23.05 9.88
C ALA A 15 13.79 -22.66 8.92
N LEU A 16 13.52 -22.51 7.61
CA LEU A 16 14.54 -22.12 6.61
C LEU A 16 14.85 -20.61 6.63
N ILE A 17 13.89 -19.77 7.04
CA ILE A 17 14.01 -18.31 7.06
C ILE A 17 15.04 -17.82 8.08
N SER A 18 15.31 -18.60 9.13
CA SER A 18 16.28 -18.23 10.18
C SER A 18 17.75 -18.26 9.74
N LEU A 19 18.07 -18.77 8.55
CA LEU A 19 19.43 -19.02 8.11
C LEU A 19 19.98 -18.05 7.04
N THR A 20 19.15 -17.17 6.44
CA THR A 20 19.59 -16.40 5.26
C THR A 20 19.55 -14.88 5.41
N GLY A 21 19.12 -14.31 6.53
CA GLY A 21 19.01 -12.83 6.68
C GLY A 21 17.96 -12.19 5.75
N CYS A 22 17.20 -12.97 4.97
CA CYS A 22 16.12 -12.49 4.12
C CYS A 22 14.85 -12.24 4.93
N SER A 23 14.12 -11.15 4.64
CA SER A 23 12.80 -10.95 5.23
C SER A 23 11.83 -12.04 4.78
N PRO A 24 10.86 -12.49 5.62
CA PRO A 24 9.87 -13.50 5.24
C PRO A 24 9.13 -13.15 3.94
N LEU A 25 8.75 -11.89 3.77
CA LEU A 25 8.07 -11.41 2.58
C LEU A 25 9.00 -11.39 1.35
N GLY A 26 10.27 -11.04 1.53
CA GLY A 26 11.26 -11.08 0.46
C GLY A 26 11.49 -12.51 -0.07
N PHE A 27 11.54 -13.49 0.84
CA PHE A 27 11.61 -14.90 0.44
C PHE A 27 10.31 -15.35 -0.29
N PHE A 28 9.15 -14.98 0.26
CA PHE A 28 7.86 -15.27 -0.39
C PHE A 28 7.83 -14.71 -1.82
N ASN A 29 8.17 -13.43 -1.99
CA ASN A 29 8.20 -12.78 -3.30
C ASN A 29 9.14 -13.48 -4.30
N ALA A 30 10.26 -14.01 -3.82
CA ALA A 30 11.23 -14.69 -4.68
C ALA A 30 10.76 -16.06 -5.21
N VAL A 31 9.76 -16.69 -4.56
CA VAL A 31 9.28 -18.04 -4.91
C VAL A 31 7.84 -18.08 -5.42
N VAL A 32 7.05 -17.01 -5.20
CA VAL A 32 5.67 -16.96 -5.67
C VAL A 32 5.63 -16.77 -7.19
N PRO A 33 4.81 -17.53 -7.92
CA PRO A 33 4.59 -17.26 -9.34
C PRO A 33 3.92 -15.89 -9.53
N TYR A 34 4.43 -15.10 -10.49
CA TYR A 34 3.83 -13.81 -10.84
C TYR A 34 2.65 -13.99 -11.82
N ASP A 35 1.80 -12.98 -11.85
CA ASP A 35 0.70 -12.90 -12.81
C ASP A 35 1.22 -12.74 -14.23
N GLN A 36 0.82 -13.65 -15.12
CA GLN A 36 1.30 -13.71 -16.52
C GLN A 36 0.82 -12.54 -17.39
N GLY A 37 -0.29 -11.87 -16.99
CA GLY A 37 -0.83 -10.69 -17.68
C GLY A 37 -0.11 -9.38 -17.37
N SER A 38 1.04 -9.43 -16.69
CA SER A 38 1.77 -8.23 -16.25
C SER A 38 3.28 -8.33 -16.51
N GLU A 39 3.91 -7.19 -16.66
CA GLU A 39 5.38 -7.05 -16.78
C GLU A 39 5.91 -5.91 -15.93
N GLN A 40 7.17 -5.98 -15.52
CA GLN A 40 7.91 -4.86 -14.95
C GLN A 40 8.48 -4.03 -16.11
N VAL A 41 7.97 -2.82 -16.27
CA VAL A 41 8.33 -1.94 -17.40
C VAL A 41 9.45 -0.96 -17.06
N ALA A 42 9.68 -0.71 -15.78
CA ALA A 42 10.80 0.08 -15.29
C ALA A 42 11.22 -0.36 -13.89
N GLN A 43 12.50 -0.23 -13.58
CA GLN A 43 13.08 -0.60 -12.30
C GLN A 43 14.06 0.47 -11.82
N ASP A 44 14.08 0.70 -10.49
CA ASP A 44 15.04 1.58 -9.82
C ASP A 44 15.07 3.03 -10.34
N ILE A 45 13.91 3.52 -10.81
CA ILE A 45 13.78 4.92 -11.25
C ILE A 45 13.84 5.84 -10.03
N ALA A 46 14.77 6.78 -10.03
CA ALA A 46 14.90 7.77 -8.98
C ALA A 46 13.78 8.82 -9.07
N TYR A 47 13.13 9.11 -7.93
CA TYR A 47 12.17 10.20 -7.80
C TYR A 47 12.67 11.31 -6.86
N GLY A 48 13.87 11.14 -6.29
CA GLY A 48 14.57 12.09 -5.43
C GLY A 48 16.05 11.75 -5.33
N ASP A 49 16.79 12.48 -4.49
CA ASP A 49 18.24 12.40 -4.39
C ASP A 49 18.76 11.30 -3.47
N ASP A 50 17.91 10.81 -2.53
CA ASP A 50 18.31 9.75 -1.61
C ASP A 50 18.34 8.38 -2.31
N PRO A 51 19.31 7.52 -2.02
CA PRO A 51 19.40 6.17 -2.60
C PRO A 51 18.15 5.31 -2.43
N ARG A 52 17.32 5.58 -1.41
CA ARG A 52 16.03 4.90 -1.21
C ARG A 52 14.88 5.54 -1.98
N GLN A 53 15.01 6.77 -2.46
CA GLN A 53 13.97 7.43 -3.24
C GLN A 53 13.91 6.90 -4.66
N LYS A 54 13.52 5.61 -4.79
CA LYS A 54 13.40 4.88 -6.06
C LYS A 54 12.07 4.15 -6.14
N LEU A 55 11.61 3.96 -7.35
CA LEU A 55 10.37 3.25 -7.64
C LEU A 55 10.55 2.23 -8.78
N ASP A 56 9.65 1.25 -8.80
CA ASP A 56 9.50 0.27 -9.88
C ASP A 56 8.11 0.44 -10.49
N ILE A 57 7.99 0.17 -11.78
CA ILE A 57 6.73 0.31 -12.52
C ILE A 57 6.35 -1.03 -13.14
N TYR A 58 5.10 -1.41 -12.93
CA TYR A 58 4.48 -2.60 -13.50
C TYR A 58 3.29 -2.18 -14.36
N ALA A 59 3.06 -2.90 -15.46
CA ALA A 59 1.95 -2.61 -16.37
C ALA A 59 1.41 -3.90 -17.00
N PRO A 60 0.20 -3.89 -17.57
CA PRO A 60 -0.29 -5.00 -18.36
C PRO A 60 0.63 -5.31 -19.53
N SER A 61 0.86 -6.60 -19.80
CA SER A 61 1.71 -7.05 -20.93
C SER A 61 1.05 -6.81 -22.30
N ASP A 62 -0.27 -6.71 -22.33
CA ASP A 62 -1.10 -6.50 -23.52
C ASP A 62 -1.63 -5.05 -23.67
N ARG A 63 -1.00 -4.07 -22.97
CA ARG A 63 -1.43 -2.67 -23.02
C ARG A 63 -1.40 -2.11 -24.45
N ILE A 64 -2.44 -1.39 -24.80
CA ILE A 64 -2.57 -0.75 -26.11
C ILE A 64 -1.83 0.58 -26.10
N GLN A 65 -0.93 0.76 -27.06
CA GLN A 65 -0.21 2.02 -27.20
C GLN A 65 -1.17 3.21 -27.41
N GLY A 66 -0.96 4.28 -26.64
CA GLY A 66 -1.79 5.49 -26.70
C GLY A 66 -3.06 5.44 -25.84
N LYS A 67 -3.41 4.29 -25.24
CA LYS A 67 -4.46 4.21 -24.25
C LYS A 67 -3.88 4.41 -22.85
N LYS A 68 -4.31 5.44 -22.14
CA LYS A 68 -3.94 5.69 -20.75
C LYS A 68 -4.76 4.78 -19.81
N LEU A 69 -4.09 4.14 -18.86
CA LEU A 69 -4.67 3.25 -17.87
C LEU A 69 -4.68 3.92 -16.50
N PRO A 70 -5.67 3.63 -15.62
CA PRO A 70 -5.63 4.11 -14.25
C PRO A 70 -4.30 3.73 -13.59
N THR A 71 -3.78 4.62 -12.75
CA THR A 71 -2.49 4.46 -12.10
C THR A 71 -2.66 4.21 -10.62
N ILE A 72 -1.95 3.22 -10.06
CA ILE A 72 -1.82 3.04 -8.60
C ILE A 72 -0.42 3.41 -8.17
N VAL A 73 -0.28 4.24 -7.13
CA VAL A 73 0.96 4.38 -6.36
C VAL A 73 0.81 3.57 -5.09
N PHE A 74 1.60 2.51 -4.96
CA PHE A 74 1.53 1.55 -3.86
C PHE A 74 2.68 1.74 -2.89
N PHE A 75 2.36 1.90 -1.61
CA PHE A 75 3.30 1.99 -0.50
C PHE A 75 3.25 0.72 0.34
N TYR A 76 4.42 0.13 0.56
CA TYR A 76 4.54 -1.11 1.31
C TYR A 76 4.58 -0.90 2.84
N GLY A 77 4.28 -1.98 3.57
CA GLY A 77 4.37 -2.03 5.02
C GLY A 77 5.79 -2.30 5.54
N GLY A 78 5.91 -2.37 6.86
CA GLY A 78 7.17 -2.64 7.54
C GLY A 78 7.44 -1.68 8.70
N SER A 79 6.36 -1.13 9.27
CA SER A 79 6.40 -0.28 10.47
C SER A 79 7.34 0.92 10.34
N TRP A 80 7.51 1.47 9.13
CA TRP A 80 8.42 2.57 8.77
C TRP A 80 9.90 2.28 9.07
N LYS A 81 10.27 1.03 9.42
CA LYS A 81 11.63 0.61 9.81
C LYS A 81 12.26 -0.39 8.84
N THR A 82 11.43 -1.12 8.13
CA THR A 82 11.86 -2.19 7.22
C THR A 82 11.01 -2.18 5.96
N GLY A 83 11.39 -2.99 4.99
CA GLY A 83 10.68 -3.11 3.73
C GLY A 83 11.48 -2.56 2.55
N GLN A 84 11.12 -3.03 1.38
CA GLN A 84 11.67 -2.62 0.09
C GLN A 84 10.62 -2.91 -0.99
N LYS A 85 10.53 -2.05 -2.01
CA LYS A 85 9.64 -2.20 -3.17
C LYS A 85 9.75 -3.58 -3.83
N LYS A 86 10.96 -4.11 -3.94
CA LYS A 86 11.22 -5.44 -4.52
C LYS A 86 10.56 -6.61 -3.78
N HIS A 87 10.18 -6.45 -2.50
CA HIS A 87 9.47 -7.49 -1.75
C HIS A 87 7.97 -7.53 -2.08
N TYR A 88 7.48 -6.52 -2.79
CA TYR A 88 6.07 -6.35 -3.18
C TYR A 88 5.85 -6.45 -4.70
N GLU A 89 6.84 -6.99 -5.45
CA GLU A 89 6.68 -7.24 -6.89
C GLU A 89 5.45 -8.08 -7.19
N PHE A 90 5.16 -9.11 -6.38
CA PHE A 90 3.97 -9.93 -6.54
C PHE A 90 2.67 -9.11 -6.49
N ALA A 91 2.59 -8.12 -5.60
CA ALA A 91 1.44 -7.23 -5.48
C ALA A 91 1.37 -6.25 -6.66
N GLY A 92 2.50 -5.64 -7.04
CA GLY A 92 2.59 -4.78 -8.22
C GLY A 92 2.16 -5.49 -9.49
N ARG A 93 2.61 -6.73 -9.68
CA ARG A 93 2.24 -7.56 -10.82
C ARG A 93 0.78 -7.98 -10.81
N ALA A 94 0.25 -8.35 -9.64
CA ALA A 94 -1.16 -8.73 -9.50
C ALA A 94 -2.11 -7.58 -9.84
N LEU A 95 -1.82 -6.39 -9.32
CA LEU A 95 -2.58 -5.17 -9.63
C LEU A 95 -2.45 -4.77 -11.11
N ALA A 96 -1.25 -4.88 -11.68
CA ALA A 96 -1.03 -4.58 -13.10
C ALA A 96 -1.81 -5.52 -14.03
N ALA A 97 -1.96 -6.80 -13.66
CA ALA A 97 -2.75 -7.77 -14.41
C ALA A 97 -4.26 -7.43 -14.45
N LEU A 98 -4.74 -6.52 -13.59
CA LEU A 98 -6.11 -5.97 -13.64
C LEU A 98 -6.32 -4.90 -14.72
N GLY A 99 -5.28 -4.53 -15.45
CA GLY A 99 -5.34 -3.46 -16.45
C GLY A 99 -4.92 -2.09 -15.93
N LEU A 100 -4.04 -2.04 -14.94
CA LEU A 100 -3.57 -0.83 -14.27
C LEU A 100 -2.06 -0.62 -14.51
N VAL A 101 -1.61 0.63 -14.46
CA VAL A 101 -0.18 0.93 -14.28
C VAL A 101 0.09 1.10 -12.79
N VAL A 102 1.09 0.39 -12.28
CA VAL A 102 1.36 0.33 -10.84
C VAL A 102 2.78 0.78 -10.55
N VAL A 103 2.90 1.79 -9.73
CA VAL A 103 4.16 2.31 -9.19
C VAL A 103 4.33 1.78 -7.77
N VAL A 104 5.40 1.07 -7.49
CA VAL A 104 5.76 0.64 -6.13
C VAL A 104 6.99 1.42 -5.71
N ALA A 105 6.84 2.28 -4.70
CA ALA A 105 7.88 3.21 -4.27
C ALA A 105 8.57 2.77 -2.97
N ASP A 106 9.91 2.81 -2.97
CA ASP A 106 10.68 2.84 -1.74
C ASP A 106 10.57 4.23 -1.11
N TYR A 107 10.69 4.33 0.19
CA TYR A 107 10.77 5.58 0.96
C TYR A 107 11.80 5.43 2.08
N ARG A 108 12.34 6.54 2.60
CA ARG A 108 13.32 6.52 3.69
C ARG A 108 12.67 5.99 4.97
N LEU A 109 13.44 5.33 5.79
CA LEU A 109 12.99 4.58 6.96
C LEU A 109 13.66 5.09 8.24
N VAL A 110 13.06 4.75 9.38
CA VAL A 110 13.70 4.88 10.69
C VAL A 110 14.94 3.96 10.76
N PRO A 111 16.08 4.40 11.31
CA PRO A 111 16.27 5.63 12.08
C PRO A 111 16.68 6.86 11.26
N ASP A 112 16.92 6.73 9.94
CA ASP A 112 17.46 7.81 9.12
C ASP A 112 16.50 8.99 9.03
N VAL A 113 15.20 8.70 8.96
CA VAL A 113 14.14 9.71 8.99
C VAL A 113 13.02 9.33 9.96
N ARG A 114 12.12 10.27 10.22
CA ARG A 114 10.91 10.13 11.04
C ARG A 114 9.75 10.86 10.40
N PHE A 115 8.55 10.72 10.97
CA PHE A 115 7.41 11.55 10.59
C PHE A 115 7.76 13.05 10.74
N PRO A 116 7.45 13.86 9.71
CA PRO A 116 6.73 13.54 8.49
C PRO A 116 7.62 13.20 7.27
N ASP A 117 8.91 13.00 7.40
CA ASP A 117 9.82 12.92 6.24
C ASP A 117 9.53 11.73 5.32
N PHE A 118 9.16 10.57 5.86
CA PHE A 118 8.74 9.43 5.02
C PHE A 118 7.40 9.71 4.29
N ILE A 119 6.54 10.59 4.81
CA ILE A 119 5.34 11.06 4.11
C ILE A 119 5.71 12.00 2.98
N LYS A 120 6.68 12.89 3.18
CA LYS A 120 7.22 13.77 2.13
C LYS A 120 7.85 12.97 0.99
N ASP A 121 8.56 11.88 1.30
CA ASP A 121 9.08 10.97 0.28
C ASP A 121 7.95 10.37 -0.56
N ASN A 122 6.90 9.89 0.10
CA ASN A 122 5.76 9.30 -0.58
C ASN A 122 5.01 10.35 -1.44
N ALA A 123 4.88 11.58 -0.94
CA ALA A 123 4.32 12.69 -1.72
C ALA A 123 5.17 13.01 -2.97
N ALA A 124 6.50 13.00 -2.83
CA ALA A 124 7.43 13.19 -3.96
C ALA A 124 7.29 12.06 -5.00
N ALA A 125 7.07 10.81 -4.56
CA ALA A 125 6.80 9.70 -5.48
C ALA A 125 5.48 9.87 -6.23
N VAL A 126 4.45 10.43 -5.59
CA VAL A 126 3.17 10.77 -6.25
C VAL A 126 3.40 11.89 -7.27
N ALA A 127 4.11 12.97 -6.91
CA ALA A 127 4.42 14.07 -7.82
C ALA A 127 5.20 13.59 -9.04
N TRP A 128 6.22 12.74 -8.85
CA TRP A 128 6.95 12.11 -9.95
C TRP A 128 6.01 11.29 -10.84
N THR A 129 5.10 10.52 -10.23
CA THR A 129 4.15 9.69 -10.96
C THR A 129 3.26 10.54 -11.86
N GLN A 130 2.64 11.59 -11.35
CA GLN A 130 1.80 12.50 -12.13
C GLN A 130 2.58 13.19 -13.27
N GLN A 131 3.88 13.44 -13.10
CA GLN A 131 4.70 14.09 -14.12
C GLN A 131 5.23 13.14 -15.20
N GLN A 132 5.35 11.83 -14.94
CA GLN A 132 6.10 10.93 -15.80
C GLN A 132 5.35 9.67 -16.24
N ILE A 133 4.22 9.32 -15.59
CA ILE A 133 3.62 8.00 -15.76
C ILE A 133 2.97 7.78 -17.13
N ASP A 134 2.66 8.83 -17.87
CA ASP A 134 2.15 8.76 -19.24
C ASP A 134 3.14 8.09 -20.19
N HIS A 135 4.46 8.23 -19.96
CA HIS A 135 5.49 7.53 -20.71
C HIS A 135 5.43 6.01 -20.57
N TYR A 136 4.79 5.54 -19.50
CA TYR A 136 4.60 4.11 -19.20
C TYR A 136 3.17 3.62 -19.46
N GLY A 137 2.31 4.49 -20.02
CA GLY A 137 0.92 4.17 -20.36
C GLY A 137 -0.06 4.39 -19.21
N GLY A 138 0.37 5.00 -18.10
CA GLY A 138 -0.51 5.40 -17.01
C GLY A 138 -1.19 6.73 -17.25
N ASP A 139 -2.30 6.93 -16.56
CA ASP A 139 -3.06 8.18 -16.56
C ASP A 139 -2.64 9.04 -15.37
N PRO A 140 -1.99 10.19 -15.57
CA PRO A 140 -1.55 11.06 -14.49
C PRO A 140 -2.70 11.77 -13.76
N GLU A 141 -3.88 11.87 -14.38
CA GLU A 141 -5.09 12.50 -13.83
C GLU A 141 -6.02 11.48 -13.15
N ARG A 142 -5.66 10.18 -13.15
CA ARG A 142 -6.42 9.10 -12.52
C ARG A 142 -5.52 8.25 -11.63
N VAL A 143 -5.02 8.87 -10.54
CA VAL A 143 -4.08 8.25 -9.60
C VAL A 143 -4.84 7.75 -8.38
N TYR A 144 -4.62 6.49 -8.02
CA TYR A 144 -5.07 5.88 -6.77
C TYR A 144 -3.87 5.71 -5.85
N LEU A 145 -4.02 6.08 -4.58
CA LEU A 145 -3.00 5.79 -3.57
C LEU A 145 -3.40 4.52 -2.84
N ALA A 146 -2.50 3.55 -2.81
CA ALA A 146 -2.74 2.27 -2.16
C ALA A 146 -1.59 1.89 -1.24
N GLY A 147 -1.88 1.06 -0.24
CA GLY A 147 -0.81 0.54 0.60
C GLY A 147 -1.26 -0.55 1.56
N HIS A 148 -0.25 -1.17 2.20
CA HIS A 148 -0.44 -2.18 3.23
C HIS A 148 0.20 -1.75 4.54
N SER A 149 -0.48 -1.96 5.69
CA SER A 149 0.09 -1.70 7.02
C SER A 149 0.57 -0.24 7.16
N ALA A 150 1.82 0.02 7.52
CA ALA A 150 2.42 1.36 7.53
C ALA A 150 2.29 2.09 6.18
N GLY A 151 2.33 1.37 5.05
CA GLY A 151 2.12 1.95 3.73
C GLY A 151 0.66 2.35 3.48
N ALA A 152 -0.31 1.63 4.07
CA ALA A 152 -1.71 2.02 4.03
C ALA A 152 -1.95 3.32 4.83
N TYR A 153 -1.30 3.45 5.99
CA TYR A 153 -1.26 4.71 6.72
C TYR A 153 -0.73 5.85 5.83
N ASN A 154 0.41 5.63 5.17
CA ASN A 154 1.03 6.65 4.32
C ASN A 154 0.08 7.07 3.18
N ALA A 155 -0.54 6.11 2.49
CA ALA A 155 -1.49 6.35 1.40
C ALA A 155 -2.71 7.17 1.87
N LEU A 156 -3.31 6.76 3.00
CA LEU A 156 -4.51 7.41 3.53
C LEU A 156 -4.17 8.81 4.07
N LEU A 157 -3.06 8.99 4.78
CA LEU A 157 -2.68 10.31 5.27
C LEU A 157 -2.45 11.29 4.11
N LEU A 158 -1.76 10.88 3.05
CA LEU A 158 -1.53 11.74 1.88
C LEU A 158 -2.81 12.17 1.18
N GLY A 159 -3.77 11.28 1.05
CA GLY A 159 -5.03 11.60 0.39
C GLY A 159 -6.01 12.38 1.25
N LEU A 160 -5.90 12.27 2.58
CA LEU A 160 -6.76 12.99 3.54
C LEU A 160 -6.16 14.36 3.93
N ASP A 161 -4.84 14.41 4.17
CA ASP A 161 -4.09 15.64 4.41
C ASP A 161 -3.28 16.02 3.16
N THR A 162 -3.89 16.76 2.27
CA THR A 162 -3.32 17.09 0.96
C THR A 162 -2.17 18.09 1.00
N GLN A 163 -1.80 18.62 2.18
CA GLN A 163 -0.69 19.58 2.30
C GLN A 163 0.62 19.02 1.74
N TYR A 164 0.95 17.75 2.04
CA TYR A 164 2.18 17.11 1.57
C TYR A 164 2.21 16.92 0.04
N LEU A 165 1.06 16.60 -0.56
CA LEU A 165 0.93 16.53 -2.02
C LEU A 165 1.19 17.90 -2.64
N LYS A 166 0.55 18.96 -2.16
CA LYS A 166 0.76 20.33 -2.64
C LYS A 166 2.20 20.79 -2.49
N GLU A 167 2.82 20.54 -1.34
CA GLU A 167 4.22 20.88 -1.07
C GLU A 167 5.21 20.16 -2.01
N SER A 168 4.89 18.93 -2.44
CA SER A 168 5.71 18.16 -3.39
C SER A 168 5.50 18.56 -4.85
N GLY A 169 4.53 19.40 -5.14
CA GLY A 169 4.12 19.78 -6.50
C GLY A 169 3.19 18.77 -7.18
N ALA A 170 2.63 17.82 -6.42
CA ALA A 170 1.54 16.97 -6.89
C ALA A 170 0.21 17.74 -6.92
N VAL A 171 -0.70 17.30 -7.77
CA VAL A 171 -2.06 17.80 -7.91
C VAL A 171 -3.01 16.89 -7.11
N PRO A 172 -3.53 17.32 -5.94
CA PRO A 172 -4.37 16.46 -5.11
C PRO A 172 -5.66 16.00 -5.80
N GLU A 173 -6.21 16.83 -6.68
CA GLU A 173 -7.45 16.58 -7.41
C GLU A 173 -7.33 15.39 -8.40
N ASP A 174 -6.10 15.06 -8.81
CA ASP A 174 -5.81 13.91 -9.66
C ASP A 174 -5.68 12.60 -8.84
N VAL A 175 -5.72 12.69 -7.51
CA VAL A 175 -5.83 11.52 -6.62
C VAL A 175 -7.31 11.19 -6.47
N VAL A 176 -7.78 10.24 -7.28
CA VAL A 176 -9.20 9.93 -7.45
C VAL A 176 -9.72 8.81 -6.54
N GLY A 177 -8.87 8.19 -5.73
CA GLY A 177 -9.29 7.19 -4.75
C GLY A 177 -8.14 6.69 -3.86
N LEU A 178 -8.51 6.17 -2.70
CA LEU A 178 -7.58 5.65 -1.70
C LEU A 178 -7.89 4.18 -1.37
N ILE A 179 -6.87 3.35 -1.25
CA ILE A 179 -7.01 1.92 -0.97
C ILE A 179 -6.12 1.55 0.21
N GLY A 180 -6.73 1.18 1.32
CA GLY A 180 -6.02 0.84 2.55
C GLY A 180 -6.16 -0.64 2.93
N ILE A 181 -5.05 -1.36 3.02
CA ILE A 181 -5.01 -2.76 3.42
C ILE A 181 -4.38 -2.86 4.81
N SER A 182 -5.18 -3.18 5.84
CA SER A 182 -4.75 -3.41 7.24
C SER A 182 -3.90 -2.27 7.82
N GLY A 183 -4.31 -1.01 7.61
CA GLY A 183 -3.55 0.17 8.06
C GLY A 183 -3.93 0.68 9.44
N PRO A 184 -2.98 1.32 10.17
CA PRO A 184 -3.23 2.04 11.41
C PRO A 184 -3.69 3.47 11.10
N TYR A 185 -5.00 3.76 11.26
CA TYR A 185 -5.58 5.05 10.91
C TYR A 185 -5.99 5.90 12.11
N ASP A 186 -6.10 5.26 13.27
CA ASP A 186 -6.42 5.87 14.58
C ASP A 186 -5.61 5.19 15.68
N PHE A 187 -4.52 5.82 16.11
CA PHE A 187 -3.60 5.26 17.11
C PHE A 187 -2.89 6.35 17.91
N ASP A 188 -2.52 6.03 19.14
CA ASP A 188 -1.61 6.85 19.93
C ASP A 188 -0.15 6.46 19.58
N PRO A 189 0.67 7.34 19.03
CA PRO A 189 2.06 7.02 18.70
C PRO A 189 2.91 6.67 19.92
N LYS A 190 2.45 6.96 21.14
CA LYS A 190 3.12 6.61 22.40
C LYS A 190 2.90 5.15 22.82
N GLU A 191 1.87 4.47 22.27
CA GLU A 191 1.45 3.16 22.75
C GLU A 191 2.51 2.08 22.51
N TYR A 192 3.12 2.08 21.31
CA TYR A 192 4.10 1.05 20.92
C TYR A 192 5.49 1.64 20.70
N LYS A 193 6.54 0.83 20.98
CA LYS A 193 7.92 1.29 20.73
C LYS A 193 8.15 1.69 19.28
N VAL A 194 7.61 0.94 18.34
CA VAL A 194 7.80 1.17 16.91
C VAL A 194 7.18 2.50 16.45
N THR A 195 6.02 2.84 16.95
CA THR A 195 5.36 4.12 16.65
C THR A 195 6.07 5.29 17.37
N ARG A 196 6.49 5.09 18.64
CA ARG A 196 7.32 6.10 19.32
C ARG A 196 8.60 6.44 18.55
N ASP A 197 9.28 5.43 17.99
CA ASP A 197 10.51 5.64 17.22
C ASP A 197 10.20 6.37 15.88
N ALA A 198 9.12 5.98 15.18
CA ALA A 198 8.76 6.56 13.88
C ALA A 198 8.20 7.97 13.97
N PHE A 199 7.48 8.29 15.04
CA PHE A 199 6.84 9.57 15.28
C PHE A 199 7.54 10.42 16.35
N ALA A 200 8.81 10.10 16.69
CA ALA A 200 9.57 10.88 17.64
C ALA A 200 9.69 12.34 17.18
N GLY A 201 9.24 13.27 18.00
CA GLY A 201 9.09 14.69 17.64
C GLY A 201 7.64 15.12 17.36
N SER A 202 6.72 14.16 17.14
CA SER A 202 5.30 14.39 16.87
C SER A 202 4.38 13.52 17.75
N LEU A 203 4.88 13.08 18.92
CA LEU A 203 4.14 12.15 19.79
C LEU A 203 2.85 12.75 20.39
N ASP A 204 2.78 14.05 20.52
CA ASP A 204 1.64 14.79 21.05
C ASP A 204 0.85 15.53 19.97
N ASP A 205 1.23 15.37 18.69
CA ASP A 205 0.55 16.00 17.58
C ASP A 205 -0.66 15.15 17.16
N PRO A 206 -1.90 15.66 17.27
CA PRO A 206 -3.09 14.96 16.82
C PRO A 206 -3.08 14.74 15.29
N ASN A 207 -2.31 15.52 14.55
CA ASN A 207 -2.22 15.45 13.09
C ASN A 207 -1.40 14.25 12.58
N VAL A 208 -0.96 13.35 13.46
CA VAL A 208 -0.38 12.08 13.03
C VAL A 208 -1.42 11.02 12.64
N SER A 209 -2.70 11.19 12.99
CA SER A 209 -3.75 10.21 12.73
C SER A 209 -4.60 10.58 11.52
N PRO A 210 -4.63 9.76 10.44
CA PRO A 210 -5.42 10.01 9.24
C PRO A 210 -6.89 10.37 9.50
N VAL A 211 -7.51 9.74 10.50
CA VAL A 211 -8.92 9.97 10.86
C VAL A 211 -9.24 11.45 11.17
N ASN A 212 -8.25 12.24 11.57
CA ASN A 212 -8.44 13.65 11.92
C ASN A 212 -8.53 14.59 10.69
N PHE A 213 -8.30 14.08 9.49
CA PHE A 213 -8.30 14.86 8.24
C PHE A 213 -9.50 14.60 7.32
N ILE A 214 -10.49 13.83 7.79
CA ILE A 214 -11.72 13.59 7.01
C ILE A 214 -12.42 14.94 6.78
N ASN A 215 -12.68 15.25 5.51
CA ASN A 215 -13.31 16.50 5.11
C ASN A 215 -14.17 16.35 3.84
N ALA A 216 -14.74 17.45 3.36
CA ALA A 216 -15.63 17.44 2.19
C ALA A 216 -14.93 17.08 0.88
N ASP A 217 -13.61 17.22 0.77
CA ASP A 217 -12.83 16.93 -0.45
C ASP A 217 -12.19 15.54 -0.42
N THR A 218 -12.47 14.74 0.62
CA THR A 218 -11.97 13.36 0.74
C THR A 218 -12.42 12.53 -0.47
N PRO A 219 -11.48 11.90 -1.22
CA PRO A 219 -11.85 11.04 -2.34
C PRO A 219 -12.51 9.75 -1.87
N PRO A 220 -13.12 8.95 -2.77
CA PRO A 220 -13.61 7.60 -2.46
C PRO A 220 -12.55 6.73 -1.80
N ILE A 221 -12.93 5.92 -0.82
CA ILE A 221 -11.99 5.09 -0.04
C ILE A 221 -12.47 3.64 -0.02
N LEU A 222 -11.53 2.72 -0.27
CA LEU A 222 -11.70 1.28 -0.14
C LEU A 222 -10.78 0.74 0.95
N LEU A 223 -11.34 0.05 1.95
CA LEU A 223 -10.59 -0.45 3.10
C LEU A 223 -10.75 -1.96 3.27
N PHE A 224 -9.64 -2.64 3.49
CA PHE A 224 -9.58 -4.08 3.77
C PHE A 224 -8.99 -4.34 5.15
N HIS A 225 -9.56 -5.29 5.90
CA HIS A 225 -8.97 -5.73 7.16
C HIS A 225 -9.28 -7.19 7.47
N GLY A 226 -8.30 -7.90 8.04
CA GLY A 226 -8.51 -9.22 8.60
C GLY A 226 -9.00 -9.13 10.04
N GLU A 227 -10.06 -9.85 10.41
CA GLU A 227 -10.56 -9.87 11.80
C GLU A 227 -9.60 -10.59 12.75
N ALA A 228 -8.75 -11.48 12.22
CA ALA A 228 -7.69 -12.15 13.00
C ALA A 228 -6.38 -11.34 13.04
N ASP A 229 -6.38 -10.06 12.60
CA ASP A 229 -5.20 -9.20 12.66
C ASP A 229 -4.91 -8.75 14.10
N THR A 230 -3.77 -9.21 14.63
CA THR A 230 -3.26 -8.86 15.97
C THR A 230 -2.11 -7.88 15.92
N THR A 231 -1.65 -7.49 14.72
CA THR A 231 -0.55 -6.52 14.50
C THR A 231 -1.09 -5.10 14.42
N VAL A 232 -2.08 -4.89 13.55
CA VAL A 232 -2.87 -3.67 13.46
C VAL A 232 -4.32 -4.08 13.69
N LEU A 233 -4.89 -3.64 14.81
CA LEU A 233 -6.23 -4.09 15.17
C LEU A 233 -7.30 -3.57 14.21
N PRO A 234 -8.32 -4.39 13.86
CA PRO A 234 -9.43 -4.00 12.96
C PRO A 234 -10.19 -2.75 13.39
N LYS A 235 -10.08 -2.36 14.66
CA LYS A 235 -10.65 -1.11 15.18
C LYS A 235 -10.21 0.12 14.36
N ASN A 236 -8.98 0.11 13.83
CA ASN A 236 -8.45 1.23 13.03
C ASN A 236 -9.31 1.49 11.78
N THR A 237 -9.61 0.44 11.02
CA THR A 237 -10.49 0.53 9.86
C THR A 237 -11.92 0.90 10.25
N ARG A 238 -12.45 0.34 11.35
CA ARG A 238 -13.81 0.67 11.82
C ARG A 238 -13.95 2.13 12.23
N VAL A 239 -12.97 2.69 12.92
CA VAL A 239 -13.00 4.11 13.35
C VAL A 239 -12.94 5.04 12.13
N LEU A 240 -12.03 4.79 11.19
CA LEU A 240 -11.95 5.58 9.96
C LEU A 240 -13.24 5.50 9.14
N ALA A 241 -13.78 4.30 8.93
CA ALA A 241 -15.02 4.09 8.21
C ALA A 241 -16.23 4.79 8.88
N ALA A 242 -16.31 4.75 10.20
CA ALA A 242 -17.36 5.44 10.95
C ALA A 242 -17.26 6.97 10.80
N GLY A 243 -16.05 7.53 10.80
CA GLY A 243 -15.83 8.95 10.53
C GLY A 243 -16.26 9.35 9.12
N LEU A 244 -15.95 8.53 8.14
CA LEU A 244 -16.33 8.76 6.73
C LEU A 244 -17.84 8.64 6.50
N ALA A 245 -18.52 7.67 7.12
CA ALA A 245 -19.96 7.50 7.01
C ALA A 245 -20.75 8.73 7.48
N GLY A 246 -20.19 9.52 8.40
CA GLY A 246 -20.78 10.78 8.85
C GLY A 246 -20.57 11.97 7.90
N SER A 247 -19.77 11.82 6.85
CA SER A 247 -19.36 12.90 5.94
C SER A 247 -19.96 12.83 4.53
N ASP A 248 -20.95 11.97 4.27
CA ASP A 248 -21.52 11.71 2.94
C ASP A 248 -20.47 11.31 1.88
N ARG A 249 -19.34 10.73 2.32
CA ARG A 249 -18.26 10.32 1.43
C ARG A 249 -18.29 8.82 1.16
N PRO A 250 -18.06 8.41 -0.09
CA PRO A 250 -18.06 6.99 -0.42
C PRO A 250 -16.93 6.27 0.32
N VAL A 251 -17.29 5.33 1.18
CA VAL A 251 -16.37 4.40 1.82
C VAL A 251 -16.90 2.98 1.68
N GLU A 252 -16.06 2.11 1.14
CA GLU A 252 -16.31 0.68 1.06
C GLU A 252 -15.36 -0.05 1.99
N THR A 253 -15.88 -1.01 2.76
CA THR A 253 -15.08 -1.73 3.76
C THR A 253 -15.34 -3.23 3.68
N HIS A 254 -14.26 -4.02 3.63
CA HIS A 254 -14.30 -5.47 3.62
C HIS A 254 -13.53 -6.03 4.81
N PHE A 255 -14.22 -6.83 5.64
CA PHE A 255 -13.64 -7.52 6.78
C PHE A 255 -13.69 -9.03 6.55
N TYR A 256 -12.53 -9.69 6.73
CA TYR A 256 -12.41 -11.13 6.52
C TYR A 256 -12.10 -11.85 7.82
N SER A 257 -13.01 -12.74 8.25
CA SER A 257 -13.00 -13.39 9.59
C SER A 257 -11.68 -14.07 9.93
N ASP A 258 -11.05 -14.74 8.96
CA ASP A 258 -9.93 -15.64 9.20
C ASP A 258 -8.57 -15.09 8.73
N LEU A 259 -8.52 -13.86 8.17
CA LEU A 259 -7.27 -13.28 7.70
C LEU A 259 -6.51 -12.58 8.81
N SER A 260 -5.22 -12.90 8.91
CA SER A 260 -4.24 -12.18 9.72
C SER A 260 -3.73 -10.93 8.98
N HIS A 261 -2.88 -10.13 9.65
CA HIS A 261 -2.22 -8.95 9.07
C HIS A 261 -1.49 -9.23 7.76
N ALA A 262 -0.75 -10.33 7.68
CA ALA A 262 -0.03 -10.70 6.48
C ALA A 262 -0.94 -11.32 5.41
N ASP A 263 -1.99 -12.05 5.82
CA ASP A 263 -2.87 -12.72 4.86
C ASP A 263 -3.57 -11.74 3.92
N THR A 264 -3.90 -10.54 4.37
CA THR A 264 -4.58 -9.52 3.56
C THR A 264 -3.74 -9.08 2.37
N ILE A 265 -2.45 -8.85 2.55
CA ILE A 265 -1.57 -8.51 1.43
C ILE A 265 -1.17 -9.74 0.60
N LEU A 266 -0.95 -10.87 1.24
CA LEU A 266 -0.60 -12.13 0.56
C LEU A 266 -1.75 -12.66 -0.31
N ALA A 267 -3.01 -12.30 -0.02
CA ALA A 267 -4.18 -12.61 -0.85
C ALA A 267 -4.12 -11.96 -2.25
N LEU A 268 -3.26 -10.97 -2.47
CA LEU A 268 -3.01 -10.47 -3.84
C LEU A 268 -2.20 -11.46 -4.69
N SER A 269 -1.47 -12.39 -4.07
CA SER A 269 -0.59 -13.33 -4.79
C SER A 269 -1.39 -14.43 -5.49
N THR A 270 -0.79 -14.99 -6.56
CA THR A 270 -1.37 -16.12 -7.30
C THR A 270 -1.66 -17.34 -6.43
N LEU A 271 -0.85 -17.58 -5.38
CA LEU A 271 -0.99 -18.76 -4.51
C LEU A 271 -2.08 -18.59 -3.45
N LEU A 272 -2.35 -17.36 -2.98
CA LEU A 272 -3.18 -17.12 -1.80
C LEU A 272 -4.43 -16.28 -2.09
N ARG A 273 -4.65 -15.86 -3.35
CA ARG A 273 -5.84 -15.04 -3.73
C ARG A 273 -7.19 -15.73 -3.49
N GLY A 274 -7.21 -17.05 -3.39
CA GLY A 274 -8.41 -17.80 -3.00
C GLY A 274 -8.83 -17.61 -1.55
N LYS A 275 -8.02 -16.92 -0.70
CA LYS A 275 -8.38 -16.62 0.68
C LYS A 275 -9.39 -15.48 0.79
N ALA A 276 -9.34 -14.49 -0.10
CA ALA A 276 -10.24 -13.35 -0.14
C ALA A 276 -10.24 -12.68 -1.52
N PRO A 277 -11.36 -12.11 -1.98
CA PRO A 277 -11.53 -11.51 -3.31
C PRO A 277 -10.96 -10.10 -3.41
N ILE A 278 -9.88 -9.77 -2.69
CA ILE A 278 -9.33 -8.40 -2.58
C ILE A 278 -9.00 -7.80 -3.97
N LEU A 279 -8.49 -8.61 -4.89
CA LEU A 279 -8.16 -8.13 -6.24
C LEU A 279 -9.40 -7.76 -7.04
N GLU A 280 -10.46 -8.57 -6.96
CA GLU A 280 -11.75 -8.31 -7.62
C GLU A 280 -12.39 -7.04 -7.06
N GLU A 281 -12.39 -6.87 -5.76
CA GLU A 281 -12.95 -5.70 -5.08
C GLU A 281 -12.16 -4.42 -5.41
N ILE A 282 -10.81 -4.48 -5.50
CA ILE A 282 -9.98 -3.36 -5.99
C ILE A 282 -10.34 -3.02 -7.45
N LYS A 283 -10.52 -4.04 -8.30
CA LYS A 283 -10.88 -3.84 -9.70
C LYS A 283 -12.24 -3.15 -9.82
N ASP A 284 -13.23 -3.62 -9.08
CA ASP A 284 -14.58 -3.07 -9.11
C ASP A 284 -14.60 -1.62 -8.61
N PHE A 285 -13.88 -1.31 -7.53
CA PHE A 285 -13.72 0.05 -7.03
C PHE A 285 -13.10 1.02 -8.06
N ILE A 286 -12.09 0.58 -8.82
CA ILE A 286 -11.41 1.42 -9.81
C ILE A 286 -12.27 1.60 -11.08
N GLN A 287 -13.08 0.60 -11.44
CA GLN A 287 -13.92 0.63 -12.64
C GLN A 287 -15.28 1.33 -12.42
N ASN A 288 -15.75 1.41 -11.17
CA ASN A 288 -17.03 2.00 -10.79
C ASN A 288 -16.83 3.01 -9.64
N PRO A 289 -16.06 4.09 -9.84
CA PRO A 289 -15.69 5.04 -8.81
C PRO A 289 -16.87 5.87 -8.27
#